data_e1c53ad2d30f47222519cc6d12e461ec
#
_entry.id   e1c53ad2d30f47222519cc6d12e461ec
#
_cell.length_a   1.000
_cell.length_b   1.000
_cell.length_c   1.000
_cell.angle_alpha   90.00
_cell.angle_beta   90.00
_cell.angle_gamma   90.00
#
_symmetry.space_group_name_H-M   'P 1'
#
loop_
_entity.id
_entity.type
_entity.pdbx_description
1 polymer ?
#
loop_
_entity_poly.entity_id
_entity_poly.type
_entity_poly.pdbx_seq_one_letter_code
_entity_poly.pdbx_strand_id
1 'polypeptide(L)'
;MAALTLTIGPELDGRTVQAVLKGQLGLSSTCIGRLKRTESGLRLNGRRVFTNAVLRAGDILTVELDAAERPTDVPPVEMPLDIVYEDQHLLALNKSAPLAVIPSSLAPGEATLAGGLAHYLGPGAAFHPVNRLDRGTTGVMVVAKTGYVHRLCMEQLHSGDFRRTYLAVCSGVPSPAAGSIDLPIGREPDSLLRRRVDPAGLAAHTDYETLWQGPD
;
A
#
# COMPACT_ATOMS: atom_id res chain seq x y z
N MET A 1 -4.77 3.12 -17.21
CA MET A 1 -5.33 4.21 -16.38
C MET A 1 -6.36 3.60 -15.44
N ALA A 2 -6.19 3.78 -14.13
CA ALA A 2 -7.09 3.23 -13.13
C ALA A 2 -8.29 4.18 -12.94
N ALA A 3 -9.45 3.75 -13.40
CA ALA A 3 -10.70 4.49 -13.26
C ALA A 3 -11.74 3.64 -12.51
N LEU A 4 -12.50 4.29 -11.64
CA LEU A 4 -13.70 3.69 -11.05
C LEU A 4 -14.93 4.18 -11.81
N THR A 5 -15.83 3.26 -12.12
CA THR A 5 -17.12 3.58 -12.72
C THR A 5 -18.23 3.11 -11.79
N LEU A 6 -19.11 4.03 -11.40
CA LEU A 6 -20.23 3.77 -10.51
C LEU A 6 -21.53 4.16 -11.22
N THR A 7 -22.43 3.19 -11.37
CA THR A 7 -23.81 3.46 -11.77
C THR A 7 -24.58 3.91 -10.54
N ILE A 8 -25.24 5.06 -10.62
CA ILE A 8 -25.98 5.64 -9.50
C ILE A 8 -27.30 4.89 -9.32
N GLY A 9 -27.43 4.21 -8.20
CA GLY A 9 -28.67 3.54 -7.82
C GLY A 9 -29.70 4.50 -7.22
N PRO A 10 -30.95 4.05 -7.02
CA PRO A 10 -32.02 4.85 -6.42
C PRO A 10 -31.66 5.39 -5.03
N GLU A 11 -30.84 4.68 -4.26
CA GLU A 11 -30.39 5.05 -2.91
C GLU A 11 -29.44 6.25 -2.88
N LEU A 12 -28.86 6.58 -4.03
CA LEU A 12 -27.93 7.71 -4.22
C LEU A 12 -28.58 8.87 -4.98
N ASP A 13 -29.84 8.72 -5.43
CA ASP A 13 -30.57 9.79 -6.13
C ASP A 13 -30.66 11.05 -5.28
N GLY A 14 -30.44 12.20 -5.90
CA GLY A 14 -30.43 13.49 -5.23
C GLY A 14 -29.15 13.79 -4.40
N ARG A 15 -28.24 12.85 -4.25
CA ARG A 15 -26.95 13.08 -3.58
C ARG A 15 -26.02 13.89 -4.47
N THR A 16 -25.11 14.64 -3.84
CA THR A 16 -24.04 15.32 -4.60
C THR A 16 -22.90 14.36 -4.91
N VAL A 17 -22.17 14.63 -6.01
CA VAL A 17 -20.93 13.91 -6.34
C VAL A 17 -19.98 13.86 -5.12
N GLN A 18 -19.82 14.96 -4.39
CA GLN A 18 -18.98 14.99 -3.18
C GLN A 18 -19.43 14.01 -2.10
N ALA A 19 -20.73 13.90 -1.88
CA ALA A 19 -21.29 13.00 -0.88
C ALA A 19 -21.00 11.53 -1.25
N VAL A 20 -21.12 11.18 -2.53
CA VAL A 20 -20.84 9.83 -3.04
C VAL A 20 -19.34 9.51 -3.00
N LEU A 21 -18.48 10.45 -3.43
CA LEU A 21 -17.02 10.27 -3.37
C LEU A 21 -16.52 10.03 -1.94
N LYS A 22 -17.07 10.74 -0.95
CA LYS A 22 -16.71 10.57 0.46
C LYS A 22 -17.35 9.35 1.12
N GLY A 23 -18.65 9.21 0.96
CA GLY A 23 -19.44 8.21 1.69
C GLY A 23 -19.35 6.82 1.06
N GLN A 24 -19.58 6.71 -0.25
CA GLN A 24 -19.62 5.42 -0.94
C GLN A 24 -18.22 4.94 -1.35
N LEU A 25 -17.40 5.84 -1.89
CA LEU A 25 -16.05 5.49 -2.34
C LEU A 25 -14.97 5.73 -1.28
N GLY A 26 -15.28 6.38 -0.16
CA GLY A 26 -14.32 6.62 0.92
C GLY A 26 -13.12 7.48 0.52
N LEU A 27 -13.24 8.33 -0.51
CA LEU A 27 -12.13 9.14 -0.96
C LEU A 27 -11.80 10.26 0.04
N SER A 28 -10.50 10.46 0.30
CA SER A 28 -10.04 11.54 1.15
C SER A 28 -10.31 12.93 0.54
N SER A 29 -10.45 13.94 1.40
CA SER A 29 -10.63 15.33 0.94
C SER A 29 -9.48 15.81 0.03
N THR A 30 -8.26 15.33 0.28
CA THR A 30 -7.09 15.63 -0.55
C THR A 30 -7.22 15.00 -1.94
N CYS A 31 -7.62 13.72 -2.02
CA CYS A 31 -7.86 13.04 -3.29
C CYS A 31 -8.96 13.75 -4.10
N ILE A 32 -10.11 14.02 -3.49
CA ILE A 32 -11.21 14.76 -4.11
C ILE A 32 -10.75 16.14 -4.59
N GLY A 33 -9.93 16.84 -3.80
CA GLY A 33 -9.37 18.14 -4.17
C GLY A 33 -8.48 18.10 -5.42
N ARG A 34 -7.75 16.99 -5.65
CA ARG A 34 -6.94 16.78 -6.86
C ARG A 34 -7.82 16.45 -8.05
N LEU A 35 -8.74 15.49 -7.90
CA LEU A 35 -9.71 15.11 -8.94
C LEU A 35 -10.48 16.31 -9.51
N LYS A 36 -10.91 17.24 -8.64
CA LYS A 36 -11.58 18.49 -9.07
C LYS A 36 -10.76 19.37 -10.01
N ARG A 37 -9.44 19.38 -9.85
CA ARG A 37 -8.53 20.24 -10.61
C ARG A 37 -8.12 19.64 -11.95
N THR A 38 -8.28 18.32 -12.08
CA THR A 38 -7.90 17.60 -13.30
C THR A 38 -9.11 17.54 -14.23
N GLU A 39 -8.89 17.79 -15.51
CA GLU A 39 -9.97 17.86 -16.51
C GLU A 39 -10.68 16.50 -16.67
N SER A 40 -9.93 15.41 -16.64
CA SER A 40 -10.47 14.04 -16.72
C SER A 40 -10.93 13.49 -15.38
N GLY A 41 -10.60 14.12 -14.25
CA GLY A 41 -10.69 13.54 -12.91
C GLY A 41 -12.08 13.05 -12.50
N LEU A 42 -13.14 13.80 -12.87
CA LEU A 42 -14.53 13.46 -12.55
C LEU A 42 -15.40 13.65 -13.80
N ARG A 43 -16.14 12.59 -14.17
CA ARG A 43 -17.08 12.62 -15.29
C ARG A 43 -18.43 12.03 -14.88
N LEU A 44 -19.49 12.66 -15.34
CA LEU A 44 -20.86 12.17 -15.21
C LEU A 44 -21.44 11.97 -16.61
N ASN A 45 -21.83 10.76 -16.95
CA ASN A 45 -22.30 10.39 -18.28
C ASN A 45 -21.32 10.82 -19.39
N GLY A 46 -19.99 10.63 -19.13
CA GLY A 46 -18.91 10.99 -20.04
C GLY A 46 -18.53 12.47 -20.06
N ARG A 47 -19.28 13.38 -19.41
CA ARG A 47 -19.01 14.82 -19.37
C ARG A 47 -18.33 15.21 -18.05
N ARG A 48 -17.39 16.14 -18.10
CA ARG A 48 -16.77 16.70 -16.90
C ARG A 48 -17.82 17.21 -15.92
N VAL A 49 -17.64 16.89 -14.64
CA VAL A 49 -18.55 17.31 -13.59
C VAL A 49 -17.78 17.87 -12.38
N PHE A 50 -18.43 18.74 -11.60
CA PHE A 50 -17.91 19.24 -10.34
C PHE A 50 -18.59 18.55 -9.15
N THR A 51 -17.96 18.62 -7.99
CA THR A 51 -18.38 17.88 -6.80
C THR A 51 -19.71 18.33 -6.20
N ASN A 52 -20.19 19.52 -6.54
CA ASN A 52 -21.50 20.05 -6.14
C ASN A 52 -22.67 19.59 -7.05
N ALA A 53 -22.38 18.92 -8.16
CA ALA A 53 -23.42 18.40 -9.04
C ALA A 53 -24.27 17.35 -8.31
N VAL A 54 -25.57 17.39 -8.58
CA VAL A 54 -26.55 16.44 -8.03
C VAL A 54 -26.68 15.28 -9.01
N LEU A 55 -26.58 14.08 -8.46
CA LEU A 55 -26.70 12.82 -9.19
C LEU A 55 -28.15 12.37 -9.30
N ARG A 56 -28.46 11.64 -10.36
CA ARG A 56 -29.75 11.00 -10.59
C ARG A 56 -29.56 9.48 -10.73
N ALA A 57 -30.59 8.73 -10.33
CA ALA A 57 -30.60 7.30 -10.55
C ALA A 57 -30.42 7.00 -12.04
N GLY A 58 -29.53 6.07 -12.38
CA GLY A 58 -29.13 5.72 -13.74
C GLY A 58 -27.93 6.51 -14.29
N ASP A 59 -27.50 7.58 -13.63
CA ASP A 59 -26.26 8.27 -14.01
C ASP A 59 -25.04 7.35 -13.87
N ILE A 60 -24.01 7.60 -14.70
CA ILE A 60 -22.72 6.90 -14.66
C ILE A 60 -21.65 7.91 -14.22
N LEU A 61 -21.16 7.74 -12.98
CA LEU A 61 -20.06 8.53 -12.44
C LEU A 61 -18.72 7.80 -12.69
N THR A 62 -17.82 8.45 -13.42
CA THR A 62 -16.45 7.96 -13.64
C THR A 62 -15.46 8.82 -12.85
N VAL A 63 -14.54 8.16 -12.13
CA VAL A 63 -13.52 8.77 -11.28
C VAL A 63 -12.15 8.26 -11.75
N GLU A 64 -11.32 9.12 -12.31
CA GLU A 64 -9.96 8.81 -12.78
C GLU A 64 -8.98 8.84 -11.61
N LEU A 65 -8.72 7.70 -10.98
CA LEU A 65 -7.87 7.62 -9.79
C LEU A 65 -6.45 8.11 -10.04
N ASP A 66 -5.87 7.78 -11.19
CA ASP A 66 -4.51 8.21 -11.57
C ASP A 66 -4.39 9.73 -11.60
N ALA A 67 -5.46 10.44 -11.94
CA ALA A 67 -5.50 11.90 -11.96
C ALA A 67 -5.32 12.55 -10.57
N ALA A 68 -5.50 11.77 -9.50
CA ALA A 68 -5.31 12.22 -8.12
C ALA A 68 -3.92 11.88 -7.56
N GLU A 69 -3.14 11.09 -8.28
CA GLU A 69 -1.82 10.67 -7.80
C GLU A 69 -0.76 11.79 -7.89
N ARG A 70 0.26 11.65 -7.09
CA ARG A 70 1.50 12.43 -7.22
C ARG A 70 2.61 11.47 -7.61
N PRO A 71 3.42 11.82 -8.60
CA PRO A 71 4.60 11.04 -8.92
C PRO A 71 5.45 10.82 -7.66
N THR A 72 6.02 9.65 -7.55
CA THR A 72 7.00 9.38 -6.51
C THR A 72 8.25 10.18 -6.79
N ASP A 73 8.69 10.97 -5.80
CA ASP A 73 9.93 11.77 -5.89
C ASP A 73 11.15 10.89 -5.57
N VAL A 74 11.34 9.85 -6.37
CA VAL A 74 12.47 8.93 -6.28
C VAL A 74 13.09 8.80 -7.67
N PRO A 75 14.41 9.01 -7.80
CA PRO A 75 15.07 8.83 -9.10
C PRO A 75 14.85 7.42 -9.64
N PRO A 76 14.46 7.27 -10.91
CA PRO A 76 14.30 5.97 -11.54
C PRO A 76 15.66 5.26 -11.66
N VAL A 77 15.68 3.96 -11.36
CA VAL A 77 16.87 3.12 -11.45
C VAL A 77 16.53 1.88 -12.24
N GLU A 78 17.25 1.62 -13.31
CA GLU A 78 17.11 0.39 -14.09
C GLU A 78 17.62 -0.80 -13.27
N MET A 79 16.74 -1.74 -12.96
CA MET A 79 17.07 -3.00 -12.29
C MET A 79 16.07 -4.10 -12.62
N PRO A 80 16.46 -5.38 -12.52
CA PRO A 80 15.53 -6.49 -12.68
C PRO A 80 14.52 -6.51 -11.52
N LEU A 81 13.23 -6.67 -11.84
CA LEU A 81 12.14 -6.85 -10.88
C LEU A 81 11.52 -8.22 -11.13
N ASP A 82 11.44 -9.04 -10.10
CA ASP A 82 10.74 -10.33 -10.12
C ASP A 82 9.26 -10.11 -9.82
N ILE A 83 8.49 -9.74 -10.87
CA ILE A 83 7.06 -9.47 -10.77
C ILE A 83 6.30 -10.78 -10.84
N VAL A 84 5.55 -11.11 -9.79
CA VAL A 84 4.77 -12.36 -9.68
C VAL A 84 3.30 -12.16 -10.02
N TYR A 85 2.80 -10.92 -9.93
CA TYR A 85 1.44 -10.55 -10.34
C TYR A 85 1.37 -9.07 -10.69
N GLU A 86 0.59 -8.73 -11.69
CA GLU A 86 0.30 -7.35 -12.04
C GLU A 86 -1.06 -7.23 -12.71
N ASP A 87 -1.83 -6.23 -12.31
CA ASP A 87 -3.03 -5.77 -12.98
C ASP A 87 -3.08 -4.23 -13.06
N GLN A 88 -4.24 -3.66 -13.38
CA GLN A 88 -4.40 -2.20 -13.44
C GLN A 88 -4.33 -1.50 -12.07
N HIS A 89 -4.43 -2.24 -10.96
CA HIS A 89 -4.56 -1.71 -9.59
C HIS A 89 -3.39 -2.06 -8.68
N LEU A 90 -2.85 -3.25 -8.83
CA LEU A 90 -1.84 -3.85 -7.96
C LEU A 90 -0.66 -4.39 -8.76
N LEU A 91 0.47 -4.42 -8.09
CA LEU A 91 1.65 -5.14 -8.50
C LEU A 91 2.15 -5.92 -7.28
N ALA A 92 2.40 -7.22 -7.44
CA ALA A 92 3.09 -8.02 -6.45
C ALA A 92 4.43 -8.48 -7.03
N LEU A 93 5.48 -8.38 -6.23
CA LEU A 93 6.82 -8.76 -6.63
C LEU A 93 7.52 -9.54 -5.52
N ASN A 94 8.45 -10.40 -5.91
CA ASN A 94 9.34 -11.10 -5.02
C ASN A 94 10.62 -10.25 -4.80
N LYS A 95 10.67 -9.55 -3.66
CA LYS A 95 11.81 -8.69 -3.35
C LYS A 95 13.06 -9.54 -3.05
N SER A 96 14.12 -9.26 -3.74
CA SER A 96 15.44 -9.83 -3.44
C SER A 96 16.10 -9.18 -2.22
N ALA A 97 17.15 -9.80 -1.71
CA ALA A 97 18.07 -9.25 -0.70
C ALA A 97 19.50 -9.24 -1.26
N PRO A 98 20.35 -8.28 -0.84
CA PRO A 98 20.04 -7.11 -0.04
C PRO A 98 19.48 -5.96 -0.90
N LEU A 99 18.21 -5.56 -0.70
CA LEU A 99 17.58 -4.45 -1.42
C LEU A 99 16.67 -3.67 -0.47
N ALA A 100 16.92 -2.39 -0.28
CA ALA A 100 16.05 -1.50 0.48
C ALA A 100 14.77 -1.18 -0.32
N VAL A 101 13.64 -1.00 0.37
CA VAL A 101 12.36 -0.68 -0.29
C VAL A 101 12.30 0.79 -0.71
N ILE A 102 12.71 1.68 0.19
CA ILE A 102 12.69 3.15 -0.02
C ILE A 102 14.05 3.75 0.29
N PRO A 103 14.38 4.91 -0.28
CA PRO A 103 15.60 5.64 0.06
C PRO A 103 15.71 5.92 1.55
N SER A 104 16.92 5.88 2.07
CA SER A 104 17.24 6.15 3.47
C SER A 104 18.35 7.18 3.57
N SER A 105 18.24 8.09 4.55
CA SER A 105 19.31 9.02 4.88
C SER A 105 20.57 8.33 5.40
N LEU A 106 20.46 7.08 5.87
CA LEU A 106 21.60 6.28 6.33
C LEU A 106 22.40 5.64 5.19
N ALA A 107 21.84 5.59 3.97
CA ALA A 107 22.48 5.05 2.77
C ALA A 107 22.10 5.91 1.55
N PRO A 108 22.59 7.15 1.49
CA PRO A 108 22.25 8.06 0.39
C PRO A 108 22.80 7.54 -0.94
N GLY A 109 21.97 7.61 -2.00
CA GLY A 109 22.35 7.17 -3.35
C GLY A 109 22.31 5.67 -3.58
N GLU A 110 21.94 4.86 -2.59
CA GLU A 110 21.76 3.43 -2.80
C GLU A 110 20.51 3.15 -3.66
N ALA A 111 20.65 2.19 -4.59
CA ALA A 111 19.51 1.72 -5.38
C ALA A 111 18.44 1.10 -4.47
N THR A 112 17.18 1.41 -4.74
CA THR A 112 16.05 0.92 -3.94
C THR A 112 14.98 0.33 -4.83
N LEU A 113 14.12 -0.50 -4.25
CA LEU A 113 12.95 -1.02 -4.96
C LEU A 113 12.06 0.10 -5.50
N ALA A 114 11.91 1.20 -4.76
CA ALA A 114 11.17 2.36 -5.21
C ALA A 114 11.76 2.97 -6.49
N GLY A 115 13.10 3.04 -6.59
CA GLY A 115 13.78 3.48 -7.81
C GLY A 115 13.52 2.52 -8.98
N GLY A 116 13.59 1.21 -8.73
CA GLY A 116 13.27 0.19 -9.73
C GLY A 116 11.83 0.28 -10.23
N LEU A 117 10.88 0.47 -9.31
CA LEU A 117 9.47 0.64 -9.66
C LEU A 117 9.20 1.96 -10.40
N ALA A 118 9.89 3.05 -10.03
CA ALA A 118 9.79 4.32 -10.75
C ALA A 118 10.28 4.18 -12.21
N HIS A 119 11.33 3.38 -12.45
CA HIS A 119 11.78 3.06 -13.80
C HIS A 119 10.78 2.18 -14.55
N TYR A 120 10.31 1.10 -13.92
CA TYR A 120 9.41 0.13 -14.53
C TYR A 120 8.05 0.71 -14.90
N LEU A 121 7.42 1.43 -13.98
CA LEU A 121 6.09 2.03 -14.16
C LEU A 121 6.13 3.31 -15.02
N GLY A 122 7.31 3.90 -15.18
CA GLY A 122 7.52 5.06 -16.04
C GLY A 122 7.21 6.42 -15.38
N PRO A 123 7.39 7.50 -16.14
CA PRO A 123 7.20 8.86 -15.65
C PRO A 123 5.77 9.10 -15.15
N GLY A 124 5.65 9.75 -14.00
CA GLY A 124 4.37 10.10 -13.42
C GLY A 124 3.77 9.00 -12.52
N ALA A 125 4.38 7.83 -12.45
CA ALA A 125 3.89 6.74 -11.60
C ALA A 125 4.04 7.06 -10.10
N ALA A 126 3.10 6.57 -9.32
CA ALA A 126 3.11 6.61 -7.86
C ALA A 126 3.51 5.25 -7.28
N PHE A 127 4.19 5.29 -6.15
CA PHE A 127 4.60 4.11 -5.39
C PHE A 127 3.88 4.06 -4.04
N HIS A 128 3.03 3.06 -3.85
CA HIS A 128 2.25 2.87 -2.63
C HIS A 128 2.45 1.45 -2.09
N PRO A 129 3.51 1.18 -1.29
CA PRO A 129 3.74 -0.15 -0.74
C PRO A 129 2.68 -0.47 0.31
N VAL A 130 1.98 -1.58 0.14
CA VAL A 130 1.00 -2.09 1.10
C VAL A 130 1.70 -2.71 2.31
N ASN A 131 2.79 -3.43 2.06
CA ASN A 131 3.69 -3.94 3.08
C ASN A 131 5.13 -3.57 2.73
N ARG A 132 6.01 -3.64 3.73
CA ARG A 132 7.45 -3.46 3.53
C ARG A 132 8.19 -4.64 4.10
N LEU A 133 9.31 -4.96 3.48
CA LEU A 133 10.29 -5.92 3.96
C LEU A 133 11.59 -5.16 4.25
N ASP A 134 12.33 -5.63 5.24
CA ASP A 134 13.64 -5.06 5.54
C ASP A 134 14.62 -5.35 4.40
N ARG A 135 15.74 -4.62 4.36
CA ARG A 135 16.77 -4.75 3.32
C ARG A 135 17.27 -6.19 3.15
N GLY A 136 17.48 -6.89 4.27
CA GLY A 136 17.95 -8.29 4.27
C GLY A 136 16.86 -9.34 4.14
N THR A 137 15.59 -8.94 4.10
CA THR A 137 14.45 -9.86 4.00
C THR A 137 14.04 -10.02 2.54
N THR A 138 13.86 -11.26 2.10
CA THR A 138 13.29 -11.62 0.79
C THR A 138 11.81 -11.93 0.89
N GLY A 139 11.10 -11.94 -0.24
CA GLY A 139 9.73 -12.42 -0.33
C GLY A 139 8.76 -11.43 -0.95
N VAL A 140 7.48 -11.77 -0.87
CA VAL A 140 6.43 -11.06 -1.60
C VAL A 140 6.12 -9.69 -0.98
N MET A 141 6.16 -8.69 -1.82
CA MET A 141 5.67 -7.34 -1.53
C MET A 141 4.52 -6.99 -2.46
N VAL A 142 3.51 -6.32 -1.91
CA VAL A 142 2.38 -5.78 -2.66
C VAL A 142 2.49 -4.27 -2.74
N VAL A 143 2.31 -3.75 -3.93
CA VAL A 143 2.34 -2.31 -4.25
C VAL A 143 1.03 -1.95 -4.92
N ALA A 144 0.32 -1.00 -4.36
CA ALA A 144 -0.85 -0.43 -5.00
C ALA A 144 -0.43 0.68 -5.98
N LYS A 145 -1.06 0.72 -7.15
CA LYS A 145 -0.78 1.71 -8.20
C LYS A 145 -1.47 3.05 -7.95
N THR A 146 -2.40 3.11 -6.98
CA THR A 146 -3.08 4.34 -6.55
C THR A 146 -3.23 4.38 -5.04
N GLY A 147 -3.29 5.58 -4.46
CA GLY A 147 -3.55 5.78 -3.03
C GLY A 147 -4.93 5.28 -2.59
N TYR A 148 -5.90 5.22 -3.50
CA TYR A 148 -7.21 4.63 -3.24
C TYR A 148 -7.10 3.13 -2.97
N VAL A 149 -6.45 2.40 -3.87
CA VAL A 149 -6.25 0.94 -3.74
C VAL A 149 -5.36 0.64 -2.53
N HIS A 150 -4.31 1.46 -2.29
CA HIS A 150 -3.49 1.35 -1.09
C HIS A 150 -4.34 1.41 0.19
N ARG A 151 -5.26 2.36 0.30
CA ARG A 151 -6.17 2.47 1.44
C ARG A 151 -7.02 1.20 1.62
N LEU A 152 -7.61 0.67 0.54
CA LEU A 152 -8.39 -0.57 0.60
C LEU A 152 -7.55 -1.76 1.09
N CYS A 153 -6.31 -1.89 0.62
CA CYS A 153 -5.39 -2.92 1.09
C CYS A 153 -5.02 -2.72 2.56
N MET A 154 -4.82 -1.49 3.01
CA MET A 154 -4.54 -1.18 4.41
C MET A 154 -5.73 -1.50 5.33
N GLU A 155 -6.96 -1.29 4.87
CA GLU A 155 -8.17 -1.71 5.60
C GLU A 155 -8.19 -3.24 5.78
N GLN A 156 -7.90 -4.01 4.73
CA GLN A 156 -7.79 -5.47 4.80
C GLN A 156 -6.65 -5.94 5.71
N LEU A 157 -5.53 -5.21 5.72
CA LEU A 157 -4.42 -5.51 6.63
C LEU A 157 -4.83 -5.34 8.10
N HIS A 158 -5.67 -4.34 8.41
CA HIS A 158 -6.16 -4.08 9.76
C HIS A 158 -7.30 -5.03 10.18
N SER A 159 -8.14 -5.48 9.24
CA SER A 159 -9.19 -6.48 9.52
C SER A 159 -8.66 -7.90 9.69
N GLY A 160 -7.41 -8.16 9.29
CA GLY A 160 -6.80 -9.49 9.31
C GLY A 160 -7.06 -10.34 8.06
N ASP A 161 -7.76 -9.79 7.05
CA ASP A 161 -7.98 -10.46 5.77
C ASP A 161 -6.69 -10.54 4.93
N PHE A 162 -5.81 -9.55 5.09
CA PHE A 162 -4.47 -9.55 4.52
C PHE A 162 -3.47 -10.04 5.57
N ARG A 163 -3.01 -11.29 5.45
CA ARG A 163 -2.07 -11.91 6.39
C ARG A 163 -0.65 -11.90 5.86
N ARG A 164 0.33 -11.78 6.76
CA ARG A 164 1.76 -11.84 6.46
C ARG A 164 2.35 -13.07 7.12
N THR A 165 2.88 -14.00 6.33
CA THR A 165 3.55 -15.20 6.81
C THR A 165 5.01 -15.16 6.42
N TYR A 166 5.88 -15.53 7.36
CA TYR A 166 7.34 -15.50 7.20
C TYR A 166 7.93 -16.85 7.54
N LEU A 167 9.04 -17.19 6.88
CA LEU A 167 9.96 -18.21 7.34
C LEU A 167 11.17 -17.52 7.98
N ALA A 168 11.54 -17.94 9.18
CA ALA A 168 12.68 -17.40 9.89
C ALA A 168 13.56 -18.51 10.42
N VAL A 169 14.89 -18.31 10.35
CA VAL A 169 15.86 -19.13 11.05
C VAL A 169 16.25 -18.41 12.33
N CYS A 170 16.02 -19.06 13.45
CA CYS A 170 16.28 -18.51 14.77
C CYS A 170 17.43 -19.26 15.46
N SER A 171 18.17 -18.56 16.32
CA SER A 171 19.09 -19.17 17.25
C SER A 171 18.31 -19.68 18.45
N GLY A 172 18.57 -20.90 18.89
CA GLY A 172 17.82 -21.59 19.96
C GLY A 172 16.49 -22.17 19.46
N VAL A 173 15.76 -22.79 20.38
CA VAL A 173 14.50 -23.49 20.10
C VAL A 173 13.38 -22.82 20.88
N PRO A 174 12.33 -22.32 20.19
CA PRO A 174 11.17 -21.81 20.89
C PRO A 174 10.46 -22.90 21.71
N SER A 175 10.08 -22.57 22.94
CA SER A 175 9.30 -23.47 23.81
C SER A 175 8.11 -22.69 24.40
N PRO A 176 6.87 -23.12 24.15
CA PRO A 176 6.44 -24.28 23.34
C PRO A 176 6.78 -24.15 21.86
N ALA A 177 6.67 -25.25 21.10
CA ALA A 177 6.97 -25.27 19.65
C ALA A 177 6.03 -24.41 18.80
N ALA A 178 4.87 -24.06 19.32
CA ALA A 178 3.92 -23.12 18.70
C ALA A 178 3.28 -22.25 19.77
N GLY A 179 2.95 -21.01 19.42
CA GLY A 179 2.33 -20.08 20.35
C GLY A 179 2.18 -18.68 19.78
N SER A 180 1.79 -17.75 20.66
CA SER A 180 1.63 -16.33 20.35
C SER A 180 2.52 -15.50 21.27
N ILE A 181 3.10 -14.45 20.71
CA ILE A 181 3.91 -13.47 21.43
C ILE A 181 3.19 -12.12 21.36
N ASP A 182 2.68 -11.65 22.50
CA ASP A 182 2.01 -10.37 22.69
C ASP A 182 2.86 -9.46 23.56
N LEU A 183 3.95 -8.95 22.99
CA LEU A 183 4.87 -8.09 23.70
C LEU A 183 5.12 -6.78 22.92
N PRO A 184 5.02 -5.61 23.57
CA PRO A 184 5.27 -4.34 22.92
C PRO A 184 6.73 -4.20 22.52
N ILE A 185 6.97 -3.61 21.34
CA ILE A 185 8.30 -3.46 20.77
C ILE A 185 8.67 -1.98 20.67
N GLY A 186 9.78 -1.61 21.28
CA GLY A 186 10.39 -0.29 21.23
C GLY A 186 11.72 -0.26 20.50
N ARG A 187 12.26 0.93 20.35
CA ARG A 187 13.62 1.14 19.83
C ARG A 187 14.62 0.97 20.96
N GLU A 188 15.74 0.30 20.70
CA GLU A 188 16.87 0.30 21.62
C GLU A 188 17.48 1.71 21.73
N PRO A 189 17.74 2.26 22.92
CA PRO A 189 18.15 3.66 23.10
C PRO A 189 19.35 4.07 22.24
N ASP A 190 20.36 3.21 22.14
CA ASP A 190 21.61 3.50 21.45
C ASP A 190 21.68 2.95 20.03
N SER A 191 20.53 2.58 19.43
CA SER A 191 20.48 2.01 18.09
C SER A 191 19.34 2.57 17.24
N LEU A 192 19.65 2.97 16.01
CA LEU A 192 18.66 3.33 15.02
C LEU A 192 17.98 2.10 14.40
N LEU A 193 18.62 0.93 14.46
CA LEU A 193 18.17 -0.28 13.76
C LEU A 193 17.58 -1.32 14.71
N ARG A 194 18.14 -1.47 15.91
CA ARG A 194 17.73 -2.52 16.84
C ARG A 194 16.40 -2.20 17.51
N ARG A 195 15.62 -3.24 17.72
CA ARG A 195 14.37 -3.23 18.46
C ARG A 195 14.49 -4.16 19.65
N ARG A 196 13.77 -3.86 20.72
CA ARG A 196 13.67 -4.70 21.93
C ARG A 196 12.23 -4.74 22.41
N VAL A 197 11.93 -5.71 23.24
CA VAL A 197 10.71 -5.67 24.05
C VAL A 197 10.80 -4.48 25.00
N ASP A 198 9.81 -3.61 24.98
CA ASP A 198 9.78 -2.39 25.77
C ASP A 198 8.32 -2.08 26.16
N PRO A 199 7.99 -2.02 27.46
CA PRO A 199 6.62 -1.70 27.91
C PRO A 199 6.08 -0.36 27.39
N ALA A 200 6.95 0.59 27.06
CA ALA A 200 6.58 1.85 26.43
C ALA A 200 6.55 1.78 24.88
N GLY A 201 6.81 0.61 24.32
CA GLY A 201 6.83 0.37 22.88
C GLY A 201 5.44 0.26 22.26
N LEU A 202 5.42 0.04 20.96
CA LEU A 202 4.17 -0.20 20.22
C LEU A 202 3.71 -1.65 20.42
N ALA A 203 2.41 -1.85 20.59
CA ALA A 203 1.82 -3.18 20.66
C ALA A 203 2.20 -3.99 19.41
N ALA A 204 2.63 -5.23 19.63
CA ALA A 204 2.99 -6.16 18.57
C ALA A 204 2.49 -7.56 18.92
N HIS A 205 2.01 -8.25 17.91
CA HIS A 205 1.51 -9.63 18.01
C HIS A 205 2.16 -10.50 16.94
N THR A 206 2.60 -11.68 17.30
CA THR A 206 3.18 -12.67 16.39
C THR A 206 2.76 -14.06 16.81
N ASP A 207 2.06 -14.76 15.92
CA ASP A 207 1.87 -16.21 16.04
C ASP A 207 3.05 -16.92 15.40
N TYR A 208 3.52 -18.01 16.02
CA TYR A 208 4.63 -18.77 15.49
C TYR A 208 4.42 -20.28 15.63
N GLU A 209 5.05 -21.03 14.74
CA GLU A 209 5.13 -22.48 14.76
C GLU A 209 6.54 -22.90 14.32
N THR A 210 7.15 -23.79 15.11
CA THR A 210 8.45 -24.38 14.77
C THR A 210 8.23 -25.51 13.76
N LEU A 211 8.67 -25.29 12.53
CA LEU A 211 8.54 -26.26 11.43
C LEU A 211 9.66 -27.30 11.46
N TRP A 212 10.83 -26.93 11.91
CA TRP A 212 12.01 -27.79 11.96
C TRP A 212 13.01 -27.31 13.00
N GLN A 213 13.72 -28.24 13.61
CA GLN A 213 14.80 -28.01 14.56
C GLN A 213 16.04 -28.73 14.06
N GLY A 214 17.17 -28.01 13.91
CA GLY A 214 18.46 -28.57 13.59
C GLY A 214 19.07 -29.38 14.75
N PRO A 215 20.09 -30.18 14.50
CA PRO A 215 20.92 -30.69 15.57
C PRO A 215 21.59 -29.53 16.31
N ASP A 216 21.79 -29.68 17.60
CA ASP A 216 22.54 -28.76 18.47
C ASP A 216 23.99 -28.59 18.03
#